data_9f7709b4cbd684baf71d8120a8dbd019
#
_entry.id   9f7709b4cbd684baf71d8120a8dbd019
#
_cell.length_a   1.000
_cell.length_b   1.000
_cell.length_c   1.000
_cell.angle_alpha   90.00
_cell.angle_beta   90.00
_cell.angle_gamma   90.00
#
_symmetry.space_group_name_H-M   'P 1'
#
loop_
_entity.id
_entity.type
_entity.pdbx_description
1 polymer ?
#
loop_
_entity_poly.entity_id
_entity_poly.type
_entity_poly.pdbx_seq_one_letter_code
_entity_poly.pdbx_strand_id
1 'polypeptide(L)'
;MTDLGDISAGRALSAARKKKRLRYKKLSSELNIDESYLIALEEDNFELIPGGEAYVKGFLRSYAKKLDLNPDEIIQIYSSAKEKISDKTSSDLSLQLKKDNINQTKYL
;
A
#
# COMPACT_ATOMS: atom_id res chain seq x y z
N MET A 1 -21.72 1.96 10.29
CA MET A 1 -20.66 2.85 10.17
C MET A 1 -19.32 2.20 10.12
N THR A 2 -18.51 2.68 9.33
CA THR A 2 -17.24 2.04 9.12
C THR A 2 -16.20 2.50 10.11
N ASP A 3 -15.55 1.52 10.67
CA ASP A 3 -14.47 1.76 11.56
C ASP A 3 -13.25 2.08 10.73
N LEU A 4 -12.49 3.06 11.15
CA LEU A 4 -11.28 3.40 10.44
C LEU A 4 -10.33 2.22 10.35
N GLY A 5 -10.36 1.35 11.33
CA GLY A 5 -9.52 0.19 11.33
C GLY A 5 -9.80 -0.79 10.21
N ASP A 6 -10.99 -0.68 9.63
CA ASP A 6 -11.38 -1.58 8.55
C ASP A 6 -11.05 -1.04 7.18
N ILE A 7 -10.52 0.16 7.10
CA ILE A 7 -10.21 0.78 5.83
C ILE A 7 -8.76 0.50 5.48
N SER A 8 -8.54 0.04 4.25
CA SER A 8 -7.17 -0.17 3.79
C SER A 8 -6.52 1.16 3.47
N ALA A 9 -5.20 1.14 3.32
CA ALA A 9 -4.46 2.34 2.96
C ALA A 9 -4.99 2.89 1.63
N GLY A 10 -5.20 2.00 0.65
CA GLY A 10 -5.69 2.43 -0.64
C GLY A 10 -7.06 3.07 -0.57
N ARG A 11 -7.94 2.48 0.22
CA ARG A 11 -9.29 3.04 0.34
C ARG A 11 -9.30 4.39 1.02
N ALA A 12 -8.42 4.57 2.01
CA ALA A 12 -8.31 5.86 2.65
C ALA A 12 -7.86 6.94 1.67
N LEU A 13 -6.88 6.60 0.83
CA LEU A 13 -6.40 7.52 -0.18
C LEU A 13 -7.50 7.84 -1.19
N SER A 14 -8.19 6.81 -1.65
CA SER A 14 -9.25 6.99 -2.64
C SER A 14 -10.35 7.90 -2.10
N ALA A 15 -10.77 7.65 -0.88
CA ALA A 15 -11.82 8.46 -0.28
C ALA A 15 -11.40 9.91 -0.16
N ALA A 16 -10.16 10.16 0.28
CA ALA A 16 -9.67 11.53 0.44
C ALA A 16 -9.56 12.22 -0.91
N ARG A 17 -9.09 11.50 -1.93
CA ARG A 17 -8.98 12.07 -3.27
C ARG A 17 -10.34 12.49 -3.81
N LYS A 18 -11.32 11.60 -3.66
CA LYS A 18 -12.67 11.90 -4.15
C LYS A 18 -13.29 13.05 -3.41
N LYS A 19 -13.07 13.11 -2.11
CA LYS A 19 -13.59 14.20 -1.32
C LYS A 19 -13.04 15.55 -1.79
N LYS A 20 -11.77 15.57 -2.19
CA LYS A 20 -11.16 16.77 -2.70
C LYS A 20 -11.41 16.97 -4.19
N ARG A 21 -12.06 16.01 -4.84
CA ARG A 21 -12.40 16.08 -6.26
C ARG A 21 -11.16 16.23 -7.13
N LEU A 22 -10.12 15.52 -6.76
CA LEU A 22 -8.87 15.56 -7.53
C LEU A 22 -8.84 14.44 -8.54
N ARG A 23 -8.20 14.72 -9.67
CA ARG A 23 -8.07 13.73 -10.72
C ARG A 23 -6.67 13.17 -10.74
N TYR A 24 -6.57 11.92 -11.20
CA TYR A 24 -5.28 11.25 -11.28
C TYR A 24 -4.29 12.04 -12.13
N LYS A 25 -4.74 12.60 -13.23
CA LYS A 25 -3.85 13.31 -14.12
C LYS A 25 -3.15 14.46 -13.43
N LYS A 26 -3.92 15.23 -12.68
CA LYS A 26 -3.35 16.36 -11.96
C LYS A 26 -2.39 15.89 -10.87
N LEU A 27 -2.79 14.87 -10.14
CA LEU A 27 -1.96 14.34 -9.05
C LEU A 27 -0.67 13.75 -9.60
N SER A 28 -0.77 13.04 -10.70
CA SER A 28 0.40 12.45 -11.32
C SER A 28 1.40 13.53 -11.70
N SER A 29 0.90 14.60 -12.28
CA SER A 29 1.77 15.70 -12.68
C SER A 29 2.44 16.35 -11.47
N GLU A 30 1.68 16.57 -10.41
CA GLU A 30 2.21 17.26 -9.24
C GLU A 30 3.14 16.39 -8.41
N LEU A 31 2.87 15.10 -8.37
CA LEU A 31 3.65 14.19 -7.55
C LEU A 31 4.76 13.49 -8.30
N ASN A 32 4.75 13.59 -9.62
CA ASN A 32 5.70 12.86 -10.45
C ASN A 32 5.57 11.35 -10.22
N ILE A 33 4.34 10.89 -10.09
CA ILE A 33 4.03 9.48 -9.95
C ILE A 33 3.08 9.12 -11.06
N ASP A 34 3.41 8.07 -11.80
CA ASP A 34 2.58 7.66 -12.92
C ASP A 34 1.14 7.42 -12.47
N GLU A 35 0.18 7.78 -13.32
CA GLU A 35 -1.23 7.59 -12.98
C GLU A 35 -1.55 6.14 -12.63
N SER A 36 -0.95 5.21 -13.37
CA SER A 36 -1.21 3.80 -13.11
C SER A 36 -0.75 3.39 -11.72
N TYR A 37 0.29 4.03 -11.21
CA TYR A 37 0.76 3.74 -9.86
C TYR A 37 -0.17 4.33 -8.81
N LEU A 38 -0.69 5.54 -9.08
CA LEU A 38 -1.66 6.12 -8.14
C LEU A 38 -2.89 5.22 -8.04
N ILE A 39 -3.35 4.71 -9.17
CA ILE A 39 -4.49 3.81 -9.18
C ILE A 39 -4.15 2.53 -8.43
N ALA A 40 -2.96 1.99 -8.66
CA ALA A 40 -2.54 0.77 -7.98
C ALA A 40 -2.52 0.97 -6.47
N LEU A 41 -2.03 2.13 -6.01
CA LEU A 41 -2.02 2.41 -4.59
C LEU A 41 -3.43 2.43 -4.01
N GLU A 42 -4.37 3.03 -4.73
CA GLU A 42 -5.75 3.10 -4.25
C GLU A 42 -6.45 1.75 -4.25
N GLU A 43 -6.00 0.84 -5.11
CA GLU A 43 -6.57 -0.49 -5.18
C GLU A 43 -5.82 -1.50 -4.33
N ASP A 44 -4.85 -1.04 -3.57
CA ASP A 44 -4.02 -1.91 -2.74
C ASP A 44 -3.25 -2.94 -3.55
N ASN A 45 -2.97 -2.60 -4.80
CA ASN A 45 -2.20 -3.46 -5.70
C ASN A 45 -0.74 -3.06 -5.66
N PHE A 46 -0.14 -3.20 -4.50
CA PHE A 46 1.20 -2.68 -4.26
C PHE A 46 2.28 -3.41 -5.04
N GLU A 47 2.01 -4.63 -5.45
CA GLU A 47 2.99 -5.38 -6.20
C GLU A 47 3.21 -4.82 -7.61
N LEU A 48 2.30 -3.96 -8.07
CA LEU A 48 2.49 -3.32 -9.38
C LEU A 48 3.49 -2.18 -9.32
N ILE A 49 3.87 -1.75 -8.14
CA ILE A 49 4.80 -0.65 -7.97
C ILE A 49 6.22 -1.19 -8.09
N PRO A 50 7.01 -0.72 -9.06
CA PRO A 50 8.39 -1.21 -9.17
C PRO A 50 9.23 -0.64 -8.04
N GLY A 51 10.29 -1.35 -7.70
CA GLY A 51 11.21 -0.90 -6.67
C GLY A 51 10.95 -1.43 -5.30
N GLY A 52 9.87 -2.18 -5.12
CA GLY A 52 9.62 -2.85 -3.85
C GLY A 52 9.02 -1.97 -2.78
N GLU A 53 9.06 -2.48 -1.57
CA GLU A 53 8.36 -1.87 -0.46
C GLU A 53 8.80 -0.45 -0.16
N ALA A 54 10.09 -0.17 -0.32
CA ALA A 54 10.58 1.18 -0.06
C ALA A 54 9.90 2.20 -0.97
N TYR A 55 9.72 1.83 -2.25
CA TYR A 55 9.05 2.72 -3.19
C TYR A 55 7.57 2.84 -2.87
N VAL A 56 6.94 1.73 -2.51
CA VAL A 56 5.53 1.77 -2.12
C VAL A 56 5.35 2.74 -0.96
N LYS A 57 6.17 2.62 0.07
CA LYS A 57 6.05 3.50 1.22
C LYS A 57 6.31 4.95 0.86
N GLY A 58 7.30 5.19 -0.01
CA GLY A 58 7.58 6.55 -0.45
C GLY A 58 6.40 7.16 -1.18
N PHE A 59 5.79 6.39 -2.10
CA PHE A 59 4.64 6.88 -2.84
C PHE A 59 3.45 7.08 -1.91
N LEU A 60 3.24 6.17 -0.96
CA LEU A 60 2.15 6.33 -0.01
C LEU A 60 2.30 7.61 0.80
N ARG A 61 3.51 7.89 1.25
CA ARG A 61 3.75 9.11 2.01
C ARG A 61 3.47 10.35 1.18
N SER A 62 3.99 10.38 -0.04
CA SER A 62 3.78 11.53 -0.91
C SER A 62 2.30 11.76 -1.20
N TYR A 63 1.60 10.67 -1.50
CA TYR A 63 0.20 10.75 -1.83
C TYR A 63 -0.61 11.20 -0.62
N ALA A 64 -0.34 10.62 0.55
CA ALA A 64 -1.05 10.98 1.76
C ALA A 64 -0.87 12.46 2.07
N LYS A 65 0.36 12.94 1.97
CA LYS A 65 0.62 14.36 2.23
C LYS A 65 -0.16 15.25 1.28
N LYS A 66 -0.20 14.88 0.03
CA LYS A 66 -0.93 15.66 -0.97
C LYS A 66 -2.41 15.74 -0.65
N LEU A 67 -2.94 14.68 -0.07
CA LEU A 67 -4.36 14.60 0.27
C LEU A 67 -4.67 15.08 1.68
N ASP A 68 -3.67 15.64 2.35
CA ASP A 68 -3.81 16.14 3.74
C ASP A 68 -4.14 15.03 4.72
N LEU A 69 -3.66 13.84 4.45
CA LEU A 69 -3.76 12.73 5.38
C LEU A 69 -2.44 12.61 6.13
N ASN A 70 -2.48 12.00 7.29
CA ASN A 70 -1.28 11.76 8.06
C ASN A 70 -0.49 10.63 7.41
N PRO A 71 0.72 10.90 6.86
CA PRO A 71 1.46 9.85 6.16
C PRO A 71 1.81 8.67 7.05
N ASP A 72 2.11 8.94 8.32
CA ASP A 72 2.49 7.85 9.22
C ASP A 72 1.33 6.91 9.47
N GLU A 73 0.12 7.44 9.55
CA GLU A 73 -1.06 6.61 9.72
C GLU A 73 -1.28 5.71 8.50
N ILE A 74 -1.10 6.28 7.32
CA ILE A 74 -1.28 5.50 6.10
C ILE A 74 -0.24 4.38 6.03
N ILE A 75 1.00 4.69 6.39
CA ILE A 75 2.05 3.69 6.40
C ILE A 75 1.76 2.60 7.43
N GLN A 76 1.23 3.01 8.58
CA GLN A 76 0.90 2.04 9.61
C GLN A 76 -0.22 1.09 9.16
N ILE A 77 -1.23 1.63 8.50
CA ILE A 77 -2.30 0.78 7.96
C ILE A 77 -1.73 -0.21 6.95
N TYR A 78 -0.88 0.28 6.06
CA TYR A 78 -0.25 -0.56 5.06
C TYR A 78 0.58 -1.67 5.72
N SER A 79 1.39 -1.30 6.70
CA SER A 79 2.27 -2.26 7.37
C SER A 79 1.48 -3.28 8.18
N SER A 80 0.42 -2.82 8.83
CA SER A 80 -0.41 -3.73 9.62
C SER A 80 -1.10 -4.77 8.73
N ALA A 81 -1.60 -4.33 7.60
CA ALA A 81 -2.24 -5.26 6.68
C ALA A 81 -1.24 -6.28 6.16
N LYS A 82 -0.03 -5.82 5.89
CA LYS A 82 1.02 -6.70 5.41
C LYS A 82 1.40 -7.72 6.47
N GLU A 83 1.49 -7.28 7.71
CA GLU A 83 1.82 -8.16 8.81
C GLU A 83 0.76 -9.23 9.01
N LYS A 84 -0.49 -8.84 8.91
CA LYS A 84 -1.57 -9.79 9.06
C LYS A 84 -1.51 -10.88 8.00
N ILE A 85 -1.24 -10.50 6.78
CA ILE A 85 -1.12 -11.46 5.71
C ILE A 85 0.09 -12.35 5.94
N SER A 86 1.20 -11.75 6.36
CA SER A 86 2.40 -12.50 6.66
C SER A 86 2.18 -13.52 7.76
N ASP A 87 1.52 -13.09 8.81
CA ASP A 87 1.25 -13.99 9.93
C ASP A 87 0.40 -15.17 9.51
N LYS A 88 -0.62 -14.90 8.73
CA LYS A 88 -1.45 -15.97 8.23
C LYS A 88 -0.66 -16.93 7.39
N THR A 89 0.14 -16.42 6.50
CA THR A 89 0.97 -17.22 5.64
C THR A 89 1.96 -18.02 6.46
N SER A 90 2.54 -17.39 7.44
CA SER A 90 3.49 -18.03 8.32
C SER A 90 2.90 -19.24 9.00
N SER A 91 1.69 -19.11 9.49
CA SER A 91 1.13 -20.22 10.21
C SER A 91 0.89 -21.39 9.29
N ASP A 92 0.63 -21.13 8.01
CA ASP A 92 0.45 -22.22 7.07
C ASP A 92 1.76 -22.78 6.58
N LEU A 93 2.75 -21.92 6.39
CA LEU A 93 3.99 -22.32 5.78
C LEU A 93 5.10 -22.64 6.73
N SER A 94 4.94 -22.25 7.97
CA SER A 94 6.00 -22.46 8.93
C SER A 94 6.41 -23.91 8.99
N LEU A 95 5.60 -24.73 8.44
CA LEU A 95 5.94 -26.11 8.41
C LEU A 95 6.91 -26.41 7.34
N GLN A 96 7.13 -25.58 6.41
CA GLN A 96 8.03 -25.86 5.41
C GLN A 96 8.86 -24.76 5.02
N LEU A 97 8.88 -23.80 5.11
CA LEU A 97 9.73 -22.96 4.58
C LEU A 97 10.51 -22.22 5.18
N LYS A 98 10.83 -21.84 5.55
CA LYS A 98 11.42 -21.01 6.11
C LYS A 98 12.67 -20.89 5.85
N LYS A 99 12.82 -21.17 5.32
CA LYS A 99 13.38 -21.10 4.89
C LYS A 99 13.77 -20.90 3.92
N ASP A 100 13.78 -21.14 3.68
CA ASP A 100 13.85 -21.04 2.64
C ASP A 100 13.95 -20.27 2.04
N ASN A 101 13.85 -20.11 2.33
CA ASN A 101 13.68 -19.64 1.67
C ASN A 101 13.76 -18.96 1.21
N ILE A 102 13.86 -18.89 1.47
CA ILE A 102 13.58 -18.67 0.91
C ILE A 102 13.72 -18.09 0.24
N ASN A 103 13.85 -18.13 0.38
CA ASN A 103 13.72 -18.06 -0.38
C ASN A 103 13.68 -17.85 -1.06
N GLN A 104 13.63 -17.88 -0.90
CA GLN A 104 13.33 -18.16 -1.57
C GLN A 104 12.93 -18.07 -2.19
N THR A 105 12.96 -18.16 -1.84
CA THR A 105 12.41 -18.47 -2.43
C THR A 105 11.91 -18.37 -2.97
N LYS A 106 11.77 -18.34 -2.74
CA LYS A 106 11.17 -18.63 -3.14
C LYS A 106 10.66 -18.71 -3.77
N TYR A 107 10.56 -18.89 -3.39
CA TYR A 107 9.97 -19.28 -3.90
C TYR A 107 9.74 -19.51 -4.48
N LEU A 108 9.95 -19.77 -4.09
CA LEU A 108 9.55 -20.27 -4.49
C LEU A 108 9.29 -20.36 -5.06
#